data_cfc433a7207b20edde653e3b00d04c9b
#
_entry.id   cfc433a7207b20edde653e3b00d04c9b
#
_cell.length_a   1.000
_cell.length_b   1.000
_cell.length_c   1.000
_cell.angle_alpha   90.00
_cell.angle_beta   90.00
_cell.angle_gamma   90.00
#
_symmetry.space_group_name_H-M   'P 1'
#
loop_
_entity.id
_entity.type
_entity.pdbx_description
1 polymer ?
#
loop_
_entity_poly.entity_id
_entity_poly.type
_entity_poly.pdbx_seq_one_letter_code
_entity_poly.pdbx_strand_id
1 'polypeptide(L)'
;MKIRQKKIVIPTYPVGKPEPLPLFFEKRPYQGASGKVYPIPYVPTLSDEKEDVAYEGYVLENEYIRVELLPELGGKIHSALDKTNGYDFIYHNRVIKPAMVGLAGPWVSGGIEFNWPQHHRPTTFMPVQSAIAQSNGRKAVYMGEVDYFHRMKGMLALSVEDGCSCIRADVTVYNGTPLAHPFMWWANMAVQVDPNYRIVFPPDVEYVNDHDRRAVLSWPMAKGVYQTARPYDYGDGTDIHIFSAVKVPSSFMVSKGQSDGDFV
;
A
#
# COMPACT_ATOMS: atom_id res chain seq x y z
N MET A 1 -8.62 -19.01 14.04
CA MET A 1 -7.51 -18.26 13.40
C MET A 1 -6.15 -18.77 13.90
N LYS A 2 -5.19 -18.95 12.99
CA LYS A 2 -3.78 -19.30 13.30
C LYS A 2 -2.88 -18.15 12.85
N ILE A 3 -1.93 -17.76 13.70
CA ILE A 3 -0.84 -16.82 13.34
C ILE A 3 0.47 -17.54 13.63
N ARG A 4 1.36 -17.57 12.63
CA ARG A 4 2.69 -18.18 12.76
C ARG A 4 3.75 -17.31 12.07
N GLN A 5 4.93 -17.26 12.62
CA GLN A 5 6.11 -16.78 11.91
C GLN A 5 6.58 -17.83 10.91
N LYS A 6 7.08 -17.37 9.79
CA LYS A 6 7.58 -18.22 8.72
C LYS A 6 8.64 -17.49 7.91
N LYS A 7 9.73 -18.16 7.59
CA LYS A 7 10.64 -17.67 6.54
C LYS A 7 10.00 -17.84 5.18
N ILE A 8 9.92 -16.74 4.45
CA ILE A 8 9.38 -16.68 3.09
C ILE A 8 10.56 -16.35 2.18
N VAL A 9 10.96 -17.32 1.36
CA VAL A 9 12.06 -17.14 0.42
C VAL A 9 11.53 -16.56 -0.88
N ILE A 10 12.05 -15.39 -1.28
CA ILE A 10 11.64 -14.71 -2.50
C ILE A 10 12.91 -14.25 -3.24
N PRO A 11 13.04 -14.56 -4.55
CA PRO A 11 14.10 -14.00 -5.37
C PRO A 11 14.02 -12.47 -5.32
N THR A 12 15.11 -11.82 -4.96
CA THR A 12 15.15 -10.38 -4.69
C THR A 12 16.32 -9.72 -5.39
N TYR A 13 16.10 -8.59 -6.01
CA TYR A 13 17.12 -7.67 -6.46
C TYR A 13 17.43 -6.69 -5.32
N PRO A 14 18.58 -6.84 -4.65
CA PRO A 14 18.88 -6.03 -3.48
C PRO A 14 18.95 -4.54 -3.79
N VAL A 15 18.57 -3.74 -2.83
CA VAL A 15 18.82 -2.30 -2.85
C VAL A 15 20.26 -2.01 -2.52
N GLY A 16 20.82 -0.95 -3.11
CA GLY A 16 22.17 -0.51 -2.84
C GLY A 16 22.35 0.09 -1.44
N LYS A 17 23.55 0.57 -1.19
CA LYS A 17 23.86 1.24 0.07
C LYS A 17 23.20 2.63 0.09
N PRO A 18 22.66 3.05 1.24
CA PRO A 18 22.17 4.41 1.37
C PRO A 18 23.30 5.43 1.30
N GLU A 19 23.00 6.63 0.86
CA GLU A 19 23.90 7.78 0.93
C GLU A 19 24.33 8.04 2.39
N PRO A 20 25.56 8.49 2.62
CA PRO A 20 26.05 8.71 3.99
C PRO A 20 25.35 9.84 4.74
N LEU A 21 24.69 10.73 4.01
CA LEU A 21 23.92 11.85 4.58
C LEU A 21 22.47 11.79 4.12
N PRO A 22 21.51 12.10 5.00
CA PRO A 22 20.12 12.21 4.62
C PRO A 22 19.89 13.42 3.70
N LEU A 23 18.90 13.31 2.82
CA LEU A 23 18.49 14.42 1.98
C LEU A 23 17.77 15.48 2.82
N PHE A 24 18.35 16.67 2.88
CA PHE A 24 17.70 17.86 3.45
C PHE A 24 16.74 18.52 2.46
N PHE A 25 16.96 18.26 1.19
CA PHE A 25 16.35 18.99 0.11
C PHE A 25 16.07 18.06 -1.07
N GLU A 26 14.82 17.83 -1.37
CA GLU A 26 14.39 17.03 -2.50
C GLU A 26 13.77 17.92 -3.56
N LYS A 27 14.39 17.98 -4.74
CA LYS A 27 13.89 18.74 -5.89
C LYS A 27 13.12 17.89 -6.89
N ARG A 28 12.98 16.59 -6.62
CA ARG A 28 12.29 15.68 -7.53
C ARG A 28 10.81 15.67 -7.21
N PRO A 29 9.96 16.35 -7.96
CA PRO A 29 8.54 16.17 -7.82
C PRO A 29 8.20 14.77 -8.34
N TYR A 30 7.81 13.90 -7.44
CA TYR A 30 7.27 12.59 -7.78
C TYR A 30 5.80 12.56 -7.32
N GLN A 31 4.88 12.39 -8.25
CA GLN A 31 3.43 12.32 -7.98
C GLN A 31 2.92 13.36 -6.95
N GLY A 32 3.45 14.57 -7.00
CA GLY A 32 3.11 15.60 -6.03
C GLY A 32 3.80 15.47 -4.67
N ALA A 33 4.77 14.58 -4.54
CA ALA A 33 5.56 14.43 -3.32
C ALA A 33 6.28 15.71 -2.94
N SER A 34 6.27 16.03 -1.64
CA SER A 34 6.92 17.22 -1.12
C SER A 34 8.43 17.04 -0.89
N GLY A 35 8.99 15.85 -1.13
CA GLY A 35 10.38 15.52 -0.86
C GLY A 35 10.78 15.52 0.62
N LYS A 36 9.83 15.45 1.53
CA LYS A 36 10.07 15.48 2.98
C LYS A 36 10.42 14.08 3.49
N VAL A 37 11.64 13.65 3.23
CA VAL A 37 12.13 12.33 3.64
C VAL A 37 13.16 12.37 4.77
N TYR A 38 13.62 13.57 5.14
CA TYR A 38 14.57 13.72 6.26
C TYR A 38 14.01 13.06 7.53
N PRO A 39 14.78 12.31 8.30
CA PRO A 39 16.22 12.06 8.18
C PRO A 39 16.60 10.76 7.44
N ILE A 40 15.74 10.23 6.58
CA ILE A 40 15.98 8.97 5.90
C ILE A 40 16.97 9.19 4.75
N PRO A 41 18.08 8.45 4.69
CA PRO A 41 19.04 8.54 3.60
C PRO A 41 18.44 8.04 2.29
N TYR A 42 18.82 8.67 1.20
CA TYR A 42 18.47 8.21 -0.14
C TYR A 42 19.29 6.98 -0.54
N VAL A 43 18.66 6.02 -1.19
CA VAL A 43 19.32 4.85 -1.78
C VAL A 43 19.38 5.03 -3.29
N PRO A 44 20.57 5.32 -3.85
CA PRO A 44 20.70 5.75 -5.25
C PRO A 44 20.75 4.61 -6.27
N THR A 45 20.94 3.36 -5.83
CA THR A 45 21.21 2.23 -6.73
C THR A 45 20.42 0.98 -6.36
N LEU A 46 20.19 0.16 -7.37
CA LEU A 46 19.62 -1.18 -7.25
C LEU A 46 20.60 -2.19 -7.87
N SER A 47 20.55 -3.43 -7.42
CA SER A 47 21.27 -4.52 -8.08
C SER A 47 20.53 -4.99 -9.34
N ASP A 48 21.29 -5.34 -10.37
CA ASP A 48 20.79 -6.04 -11.56
C ASP A 48 20.86 -7.56 -11.42
N GLU A 49 21.47 -8.04 -10.34
CA GLU A 49 21.54 -9.46 -10.00
C GLU A 49 20.60 -9.78 -8.87
N LYS A 50 19.87 -10.88 -9.00
CA LYS A 50 18.95 -11.36 -7.97
C LYS A 50 19.59 -12.46 -7.15
N GLU A 51 19.18 -12.54 -5.89
CA GLU A 51 19.52 -13.60 -4.96
C GLU A 51 18.25 -14.06 -4.21
N ASP A 52 18.28 -15.28 -3.68
CA ASP A 52 17.19 -15.77 -2.86
C ASP A 52 17.31 -15.21 -1.44
N VAL A 53 16.37 -14.35 -1.05
CA VAL A 53 16.32 -13.73 0.27
C VAL A 53 15.23 -14.40 1.11
N ALA A 54 15.59 -14.80 2.32
CA ALA A 54 14.65 -15.37 3.29
C ALA A 54 14.12 -14.26 4.21
N TYR A 55 12.92 -13.78 3.94
CA TYR A 55 12.23 -12.77 4.75
C TYR A 55 11.58 -13.40 5.97
N GLU A 56 11.73 -12.78 7.13
CA GLU A 56 10.97 -13.14 8.33
C GLU A 56 9.54 -12.59 8.18
N GLY A 57 8.61 -13.46 7.85
CA GLY A 57 7.22 -13.11 7.61
C GLY A 57 6.26 -13.66 8.65
N TYR A 58 5.02 -13.23 8.56
CA TYR A 58 3.90 -13.82 9.29
C TYR A 58 2.88 -14.40 8.34
N VAL A 59 2.29 -15.51 8.74
CA VAL A 59 1.15 -16.11 8.06
C VAL A 59 -0.05 -16.07 8.99
N LEU A 60 -1.10 -15.37 8.56
CA LEU A 60 -2.42 -15.38 9.20
C LEU A 60 -3.32 -16.30 8.41
N GLU A 61 -4.00 -17.21 9.07
CA GLU A 61 -4.81 -18.21 8.39
C GLU A 61 -6.05 -18.61 9.21
N ASN A 62 -7.17 -18.71 8.51
CA ASN A 62 -8.39 -19.34 8.99
C ASN A 62 -8.87 -20.39 7.98
N GLU A 63 -10.12 -20.82 8.08
CA GLU A 63 -10.71 -21.81 7.17
C GLU A 63 -10.85 -21.31 5.72
N TYR A 64 -11.01 -19.98 5.51
CA TYR A 64 -11.28 -19.38 4.20
C TYR A 64 -10.05 -18.78 3.53
N ILE A 65 -9.25 -18.02 4.28
CA ILE A 65 -8.16 -17.24 3.70
C ILE A 65 -6.81 -17.52 4.38
N ARG A 66 -5.75 -17.34 3.59
CA ARG A 66 -4.37 -17.31 4.06
C ARG A 66 -3.68 -16.04 3.58
N VAL A 67 -3.11 -15.29 4.51
CA VAL A 67 -2.48 -13.99 4.28
C VAL A 67 -1.02 -14.04 4.71
N GLU A 68 -0.11 -13.58 3.85
CA GLU A 68 1.32 -13.50 4.13
C GLU A 68 1.75 -12.04 4.29
N LEU A 69 2.43 -11.74 5.39
CA LEU A 69 2.90 -10.40 5.73
C LEU A 69 4.43 -10.36 5.69
N LEU A 70 4.98 -9.27 5.19
CA LEU A 70 6.42 -9.02 5.13
C LEU A 70 6.80 -7.74 5.92
N PRO A 71 7.11 -7.87 7.22
CA PRO A 71 7.56 -6.73 8.01
C PRO A 71 8.85 -6.09 7.48
N GLU A 72 9.74 -6.88 6.89
CA GLU A 72 11.02 -6.40 6.35
C GLU A 72 10.87 -5.59 5.06
N LEU A 73 9.68 -5.63 4.44
CA LEU A 73 9.35 -4.82 3.26
C LEU A 73 8.20 -3.85 3.58
N GLY A 74 8.44 -2.96 4.52
CA GLY A 74 7.50 -1.90 4.90
C GLY A 74 6.24 -2.38 5.60
N GLY A 75 6.19 -3.62 6.08
CA GLY A 75 4.99 -4.17 6.75
C GLY A 75 3.82 -4.42 5.81
N LYS A 76 4.09 -4.69 4.54
CA LYS A 76 3.04 -4.94 3.56
C LYS A 76 2.37 -6.30 3.72
N ILE A 77 1.13 -6.42 3.28
CA ILE A 77 0.56 -7.71 2.93
C ILE A 77 1.16 -8.12 1.59
N HIS A 78 1.87 -9.23 1.57
CA HIS A 78 2.51 -9.71 0.35
C HIS A 78 1.54 -10.44 -0.56
N SER A 79 0.79 -11.40 -0.01
CA SER A 79 -0.17 -12.20 -0.74
C SER A 79 -1.38 -12.54 0.12
N ALA A 80 -2.52 -12.81 -0.52
CA ALA A 80 -3.70 -13.32 0.16
C ALA A 80 -4.46 -14.29 -0.75
N LEU A 81 -4.56 -15.53 -0.28
CA LEU A 81 -5.19 -16.64 -0.98
C LEU A 81 -6.59 -16.91 -0.42
N ASP A 82 -7.59 -16.94 -1.29
CA ASP A 82 -8.87 -17.56 -1.01
C ASP A 82 -8.72 -19.09 -1.15
N LYS A 83 -8.82 -19.80 -0.03
CA LYS A 83 -8.64 -21.25 0.03
C LYS A 83 -9.82 -22.03 -0.55
N THR A 84 -10.97 -21.39 -0.73
CA THR A 84 -12.18 -22.02 -1.23
C THR A 84 -12.12 -22.31 -2.73
N ASN A 85 -11.39 -21.48 -3.47
CA ASN A 85 -11.28 -21.58 -4.92
C ASN A 85 -9.83 -21.51 -5.44
N GLY A 86 -8.85 -21.29 -4.54
CA GLY A 86 -7.43 -21.16 -4.91
C GLY A 86 -7.07 -19.84 -5.56
N TYR A 87 -7.90 -18.80 -5.40
CA TYR A 87 -7.68 -17.51 -6.02
C TYR A 87 -6.84 -16.58 -5.14
N ASP A 88 -5.71 -16.11 -5.68
CA ASP A 88 -4.93 -15.03 -5.10
C ASP A 88 -5.64 -13.69 -5.38
N PHE A 89 -6.37 -13.16 -4.39
CA PHE A 89 -7.15 -11.94 -4.58
C PHE A 89 -6.34 -10.65 -4.39
N ILE A 90 -5.07 -10.79 -4.00
CA ILE A 90 -4.10 -9.69 -3.98
C ILE A 90 -2.99 -10.04 -4.96
N TYR A 91 -2.82 -9.20 -5.99
CA TYR A 91 -1.72 -9.39 -6.94
C TYR A 91 -0.38 -9.16 -6.23
N HIS A 92 0.53 -10.11 -6.38
CA HIS A 92 1.88 -10.01 -5.86
C HIS A 92 2.90 -10.47 -6.89
N ASN A 93 4.07 -9.87 -6.85
CA ASN A 93 5.18 -10.28 -7.67
C ASN A 93 5.86 -11.50 -7.04
N ARG A 94 6.23 -12.48 -7.87
CA ARG A 94 7.02 -13.65 -7.46
C ARG A 94 8.51 -13.34 -7.28
N VAL A 95 8.89 -12.10 -7.49
CA VAL A 95 10.23 -11.57 -7.34
C VAL A 95 10.13 -10.17 -6.74
N ILE A 96 10.99 -9.84 -5.81
CA ILE A 96 11.10 -8.48 -5.31
C ILE A 96 12.10 -7.74 -6.21
N LYS A 97 11.56 -6.87 -7.07
CA LYS A 97 12.36 -6.00 -7.92
C LYS A 97 11.95 -4.55 -7.68
N PRO A 98 12.71 -3.82 -6.86
CA PRO A 98 12.40 -2.42 -6.59
C PRO A 98 12.51 -1.55 -7.86
N ALA A 99 11.76 -0.45 -7.88
CA ALA A 99 11.91 0.61 -8.87
C ALA A 99 12.35 1.90 -8.18
N MET A 100 13.11 2.75 -8.88
CA MET A 100 13.65 4.01 -8.34
C MET A 100 12.61 5.14 -8.45
N VAL A 101 11.44 4.91 -7.87
CA VAL A 101 10.30 5.84 -7.92
C VAL A 101 9.80 6.23 -6.53
N GLY A 102 10.37 5.67 -5.47
CA GLY A 102 10.03 6.00 -4.10
C GLY A 102 10.69 7.31 -3.62
N LEU A 103 10.18 7.88 -2.53
CA LEU A 103 10.69 9.12 -1.97
C LEU A 103 12.15 9.00 -1.48
N ALA A 104 12.53 7.85 -0.92
CA ALA A 104 13.89 7.56 -0.50
C ALA A 104 14.67 6.71 -1.54
N GLY A 105 14.19 6.60 -2.77
CA GLY A 105 14.76 5.86 -3.88
C GLY A 105 13.96 4.61 -4.23
N PRO A 106 14.18 3.46 -3.61
CA PRO A 106 13.49 2.22 -3.94
C PRO A 106 12.01 2.25 -3.55
N TRP A 107 11.20 1.57 -4.36
CA TRP A 107 9.83 1.25 -4.09
C TRP A 107 9.50 -0.15 -4.61
N VAL A 108 8.71 -0.92 -3.87
CA VAL A 108 8.35 -2.31 -4.21
C VAL A 108 6.86 -2.40 -4.49
N SER A 109 6.51 -2.78 -5.72
CA SER A 109 5.12 -2.96 -6.15
C SER A 109 4.50 -4.27 -5.63
N GLY A 110 3.19 -4.40 -5.83
CA GLY A 110 2.41 -5.60 -5.48
C GLY A 110 2.02 -5.67 -4.00
N GLY A 111 1.08 -6.55 -3.69
CA GLY A 111 0.55 -6.68 -2.34
C GLY A 111 -0.36 -5.53 -1.92
N ILE A 112 -0.48 -5.33 -0.61
CA ILE A 112 -1.09 -4.12 -0.04
C ILE A 112 -0.02 -3.33 0.70
N GLU A 113 0.18 -2.11 0.28
CA GLU A 113 1.06 -1.12 0.90
C GLU A 113 0.24 -0.17 1.77
N PHE A 114 0.76 0.16 2.93
CA PHE A 114 0.12 1.08 3.88
C PHE A 114 0.93 2.36 4.02
N ASN A 115 0.27 3.50 3.92
CA ASN A 115 0.89 4.81 3.90
C ASN A 115 0.30 5.76 4.96
N TRP A 116 1.17 6.52 5.57
CA TRP A 116 0.90 7.61 6.52
C TRP A 116 2.15 8.47 6.71
N PRO A 117 2.19 9.60 7.43
CA PRO A 117 1.07 10.29 8.06
C PRO A 117 0.38 11.28 7.13
N GLN A 118 0.99 11.68 6.02
CA GLN A 118 0.49 12.72 5.12
C GLN A 118 0.74 12.44 3.65
N HIS A 119 1.65 11.50 3.34
CA HIS A 119 2.07 11.18 1.99
C HIS A 119 2.51 9.71 1.86
N HIS A 120 2.97 9.31 0.67
CA HIS A 120 3.64 8.03 0.53
C HIS A 120 4.77 7.91 1.54
N ARG A 121 4.83 6.79 2.19
CA ARG A 121 5.83 6.50 3.20
C ARG A 121 7.16 6.18 2.52
N PRO A 122 8.26 6.91 2.82
CA PRO A 122 9.54 6.68 2.16
C PRO A 122 10.18 5.33 2.53
N THR A 123 9.72 4.70 3.59
CA THR A 123 10.25 3.47 4.19
C THR A 123 9.53 2.19 3.72
N THR A 124 8.71 2.24 2.69
CA THR A 124 7.92 1.09 2.22
C THR A 124 8.74 -0.11 1.75
N PHE A 125 10.05 0.07 1.54
CA PHE A 125 10.99 -1.00 1.22
C PHE A 125 11.89 -1.41 2.41
N MET A 126 11.71 -0.79 3.57
CA MET A 126 12.54 -0.97 4.76
C MET A 126 11.80 -1.77 5.84
N PRO A 127 12.53 -2.42 6.76
CA PRO A 127 11.92 -3.12 7.88
C PRO A 127 11.12 -2.20 8.79
N VAL A 128 9.96 -2.69 9.25
CA VAL A 128 9.17 -2.08 10.32
C VAL A 128 9.22 -2.93 11.58
N GLN A 129 8.97 -2.33 12.73
CA GLN A 129 8.79 -3.09 13.97
C GLN A 129 7.55 -3.96 13.88
N SER A 130 7.63 -5.20 14.33
CA SER A 130 6.51 -6.13 14.29
C SER A 130 6.47 -7.05 15.51
N ALA A 131 5.26 -7.42 15.93
CA ALA A 131 5.02 -8.38 16.99
C ALA A 131 3.65 -9.03 16.88
N ILE A 132 3.52 -10.27 17.36
CA ILE A 132 2.21 -10.87 17.59
C ILE A 132 1.76 -10.44 18.99
N ALA A 133 0.59 -9.84 19.08
CA ALA A 133 -0.01 -9.45 20.34
C ALA A 133 -1.53 -9.67 20.35
N GLN A 134 -2.12 -9.58 21.53
CA GLN A 134 -3.56 -9.66 21.72
C GLN A 134 -4.06 -8.39 22.40
N SER A 135 -5.09 -7.79 21.84
CA SER A 135 -5.78 -6.64 22.41
C SER A 135 -7.28 -6.81 22.24
N ASN A 136 -8.04 -6.48 23.27
CA ASN A 136 -9.52 -6.60 23.27
C ASN A 136 -10.03 -7.99 22.83
N GLY A 137 -9.35 -9.04 23.30
CA GLY A 137 -9.69 -10.43 22.96
C GLY A 137 -9.26 -10.90 21.57
N ARG A 138 -8.73 -9.99 20.72
CA ARG A 138 -8.31 -10.29 19.35
C ARG A 138 -6.79 -10.40 19.26
N LYS A 139 -6.32 -11.52 18.72
CA LYS A 139 -4.91 -11.74 18.38
C LYS A 139 -4.62 -11.17 16.99
N ALA A 140 -3.54 -10.43 16.85
CA ALA A 140 -3.15 -9.79 15.59
C ALA A 140 -1.64 -9.72 15.44
N VAL A 141 -1.16 -9.47 14.21
CA VAL A 141 0.19 -9.02 13.95
C VAL A 141 0.17 -7.49 13.95
N TYR A 142 0.88 -6.92 14.91
CA TYR A 142 1.09 -5.48 15.01
C TYR A 142 2.35 -5.12 14.24
N MET A 143 2.25 -4.12 13.38
CA MET A 143 3.36 -3.58 12.62
C MET A 143 3.31 -2.07 12.65
N GLY A 144 4.46 -1.40 12.71
CA GLY A 144 4.47 0.05 12.72
C GLY A 144 5.85 0.66 12.78
N GLU A 145 5.86 1.95 12.59
CA GLU A 145 7.08 2.77 12.68
C GLU A 145 6.75 4.20 13.12
N VAL A 146 7.81 4.94 13.42
CA VAL A 146 7.74 6.39 13.66
C VAL A 146 8.16 7.11 12.40
N ASP A 147 7.34 8.02 11.91
CA ASP A 147 7.76 9.03 10.95
C ASP A 147 8.54 10.12 11.70
N TYR A 148 9.84 10.10 11.51
CA TYR A 148 10.76 11.03 12.20
C TYR A 148 10.60 12.48 11.77
N PHE A 149 10.15 12.73 10.54
CA PHE A 149 9.97 14.09 10.05
C PHE A 149 8.79 14.80 10.72
N HIS A 150 7.64 14.13 10.76
CA HIS A 150 6.43 14.69 11.39
C HIS A 150 6.27 14.30 12.87
N ARG A 151 7.13 13.40 13.39
CA ARG A 151 7.06 12.83 14.73
C ARG A 151 5.74 12.15 15.04
N MET A 152 5.19 11.52 14.04
CA MET A 152 3.97 10.73 14.15
C MET A 152 4.29 9.24 14.16
N LYS A 153 3.58 8.47 14.96
CA LYS A 153 3.69 7.02 14.97
C LYS A 153 2.44 6.43 14.30
N GLY A 154 2.66 5.60 13.30
CA GLY A 154 1.62 4.74 12.74
C GLY A 154 1.79 3.31 13.21
N MET A 155 0.69 2.68 13.56
CA MET A 155 0.63 1.27 13.93
C MET A 155 -0.57 0.63 13.25
N LEU A 156 -0.35 -0.54 12.67
CA LEU A 156 -1.32 -1.36 11.98
C LEU A 156 -1.41 -2.71 12.68
N ALA A 157 -2.60 -3.15 13.04
CA ALA A 157 -2.86 -4.48 13.56
C ALA A 157 -3.65 -5.28 12.53
N LEU A 158 -3.03 -6.32 11.96
CA LEU A 158 -3.66 -7.18 10.96
C LEU A 158 -4.11 -8.49 11.58
N SER A 159 -5.36 -8.86 11.31
CA SER A 159 -5.98 -10.10 11.76
C SER A 159 -6.92 -10.67 10.71
N VAL A 160 -7.19 -11.96 10.83
CA VAL A 160 -8.29 -12.66 10.14
C VAL A 160 -9.14 -13.30 11.22
N GLU A 161 -10.46 -13.30 11.07
CA GLU A 161 -11.38 -13.85 12.07
C GLU A 161 -11.91 -15.20 11.59
N ASP A 162 -12.19 -16.12 12.53
CA ASP A 162 -12.83 -17.38 12.19
C ASP A 162 -14.25 -17.12 11.67
N GLY A 163 -14.69 -17.86 10.70
CA GLY A 163 -16.00 -17.66 10.06
C GLY A 163 -16.07 -16.50 9.08
N CYS A 164 -14.95 -15.80 8.80
CA CYS A 164 -14.93 -14.64 7.91
C CYS A 164 -13.83 -14.75 6.86
N SER A 165 -14.14 -14.40 5.62
CA SER A 165 -13.17 -14.30 4.52
C SER A 165 -12.53 -12.90 4.39
N CYS A 166 -12.50 -12.13 5.49
CA CYS A 166 -12.04 -10.76 5.52
C CYS A 166 -10.65 -10.64 6.17
N ILE A 167 -9.86 -9.72 5.68
CA ILE A 167 -8.67 -9.21 6.37
C ILE A 167 -9.11 -7.96 7.14
N ARG A 168 -8.88 -7.95 8.46
CA ARG A 168 -9.12 -6.78 9.28
C ARG A 168 -7.83 -6.01 9.51
N ALA A 169 -7.89 -4.71 9.30
CA ALA A 169 -6.83 -3.76 9.56
C ALA A 169 -7.28 -2.72 10.59
N ASP A 170 -6.77 -2.80 11.80
CA ASP A 170 -6.99 -1.78 12.83
C ASP A 170 -5.80 -0.82 12.83
N VAL A 171 -6.06 0.46 12.58
CA VAL A 171 -5.04 1.49 12.44
C VAL A 171 -5.04 2.41 13.65
N THR A 172 -3.86 2.64 14.21
CA THR A 172 -3.67 3.62 15.29
C THR A 172 -2.59 4.60 14.87
N VAL A 173 -2.91 5.88 14.99
CA VAL A 173 -1.95 6.97 14.75
C VAL A 173 -1.80 7.79 16.00
N TYR A 174 -0.57 8.09 16.31
CA TYR A 174 -0.21 8.90 17.46
C TYR A 174 0.58 10.13 17.01
N ASN A 175 0.08 11.30 17.36
CA ASN A 175 0.79 12.56 17.18
C ASN A 175 1.67 12.82 18.39
N GLY A 176 2.99 12.67 18.23
CA GLY A 176 3.99 12.89 19.28
C GLY A 176 4.41 14.36 19.45
N THR A 177 3.68 15.30 18.85
CA THR A 177 3.98 16.74 18.95
C THR A 177 2.92 17.47 19.76
N PRO A 178 3.23 18.67 20.29
CA PRO A 178 2.25 19.50 21.01
C PRO A 178 1.29 20.24 20.06
N LEU A 179 1.47 20.14 18.76
CA LEU A 179 0.69 20.86 17.75
C LEU A 179 -0.28 19.92 17.05
N ALA A 180 -1.42 20.44 16.61
CA ALA A 180 -2.31 19.73 15.71
C ALA A 180 -1.67 19.59 14.32
N HIS A 181 -1.71 18.40 13.76
CA HIS A 181 -1.23 18.12 12.42
C HIS A 181 -2.34 17.50 11.57
N PRO A 182 -2.41 17.81 10.27
CA PRO A 182 -3.23 17.05 9.35
C PRO A 182 -2.70 15.63 9.26
N PHE A 183 -3.59 14.70 9.05
CA PHE A 183 -3.27 13.28 8.98
C PHE A 183 -4.00 12.65 7.80
N MET A 184 -3.29 11.78 7.10
CA MET A 184 -3.86 10.94 6.06
C MET A 184 -3.28 9.53 6.18
N TRP A 185 -4.15 8.55 6.12
CA TRP A 185 -3.77 7.14 6.02
C TRP A 185 -4.48 6.53 4.83
N TRP A 186 -3.79 5.66 4.10
CA TRP A 186 -4.40 4.88 3.03
C TRP A 186 -3.67 3.57 2.78
N ALA A 187 -4.36 2.66 2.10
CA ALA A 187 -3.83 1.40 1.63
C ALA A 187 -3.88 1.35 0.11
N ASN A 188 -2.77 0.95 -0.51
CA ASN A 188 -2.70 0.68 -1.93
C ASN A 188 -2.71 -0.82 -2.16
N MET A 189 -3.81 -1.35 -2.66
CA MET A 189 -3.95 -2.76 -2.98
C MET A 189 -3.68 -2.99 -4.47
N ALA A 190 -2.76 -3.91 -4.76
CA ALA A 190 -2.56 -4.39 -6.11
C ALA A 190 -3.55 -5.52 -6.41
N VAL A 191 -4.18 -5.47 -7.56
CA VAL A 191 -5.10 -6.49 -8.05
C VAL A 191 -4.74 -6.87 -9.48
N GLN A 192 -5.06 -8.09 -9.86
CA GLN A 192 -4.92 -8.50 -11.25
C GLN A 192 -6.05 -7.89 -12.07
N VAL A 193 -5.70 -7.22 -13.14
CA VAL A 193 -6.65 -6.53 -14.03
C VAL A 193 -6.68 -7.25 -15.37
N ASP A 194 -7.87 -7.50 -15.89
CA ASP A 194 -8.14 -8.07 -17.20
C ASP A 194 -9.27 -7.30 -17.90
N PRO A 195 -9.64 -7.60 -19.15
CA PRO A 195 -10.70 -6.91 -19.86
C PRO A 195 -12.09 -6.96 -19.20
N ASN A 196 -12.31 -7.90 -18.28
CA ASN A 196 -13.57 -8.06 -17.57
C ASN A 196 -13.54 -7.41 -16.17
N TYR A 197 -12.39 -6.91 -15.75
CA TYR A 197 -12.24 -6.28 -14.44
C TYR A 197 -13.13 -5.04 -14.32
N ARG A 198 -13.77 -4.89 -13.17
CA ARG A 198 -14.62 -3.74 -12.86
C ARG A 198 -14.33 -3.25 -11.46
N ILE A 199 -14.30 -1.94 -11.32
CA ILE A 199 -14.27 -1.26 -10.03
C ILE A 199 -15.72 -1.02 -9.63
N VAL A 200 -16.09 -1.53 -8.45
CA VAL A 200 -17.44 -1.36 -7.91
C VAL A 200 -17.33 -0.54 -6.63
N PHE A 201 -17.98 0.60 -6.62
CA PHE A 201 -18.13 1.44 -5.43
C PHE A 201 -19.50 1.27 -4.79
N PRO A 202 -19.67 1.69 -3.53
CA PRO A 202 -20.99 1.77 -2.92
C PRO A 202 -21.98 2.54 -3.79
N PRO A 203 -23.27 2.17 -3.79
CA PRO A 203 -24.25 2.73 -4.71
C PRO A 203 -24.55 4.21 -4.52
N ASP A 204 -24.15 4.78 -3.40
CA ASP A 204 -24.32 6.19 -3.06
C ASP A 204 -23.09 7.05 -3.40
N VAL A 205 -22.09 6.49 -4.09
CA VAL A 205 -20.97 7.25 -4.62
C VAL A 205 -21.38 7.95 -5.92
N GLU A 206 -21.40 9.26 -5.89
CA GLU A 206 -21.75 10.11 -7.03
C GLU A 206 -20.55 10.83 -7.66
N TYR A 207 -19.48 10.97 -6.89
CA TYR A 207 -18.29 11.72 -7.30
C TYR A 207 -17.01 11.01 -6.90
N VAL A 208 -15.98 11.23 -7.70
CA VAL A 208 -14.60 10.78 -7.43
C VAL A 208 -13.64 11.94 -7.61
N ASN A 209 -12.56 11.92 -6.86
CA ASN A 209 -11.46 12.85 -7.05
C ASN A 209 -10.48 12.32 -8.11
N ASP A 210 -10.32 13.10 -9.15
CA ASP A 210 -9.26 12.91 -10.14
C ASP A 210 -7.93 13.41 -9.53
N HIS A 211 -7.10 12.49 -9.10
CA HIS A 211 -5.87 12.84 -8.40
C HIS A 211 -4.86 13.58 -9.30
N ASP A 212 -4.78 13.20 -10.56
CA ASP A 212 -3.86 13.80 -11.51
C ASP A 212 -4.25 15.24 -11.82
N ARG A 213 -5.52 15.48 -12.10
CA ARG A 213 -6.04 16.79 -12.46
C ARG A 213 -6.49 17.62 -11.26
N ARG A 214 -6.51 17.02 -10.06
CA ARG A 214 -7.05 17.64 -8.84
C ARG A 214 -8.47 18.17 -9.04
N ALA A 215 -9.27 17.41 -9.76
CA ALA A 215 -10.64 17.73 -10.10
C ALA A 215 -11.61 16.75 -9.45
N VAL A 216 -12.85 17.16 -9.26
CA VAL A 216 -13.94 16.27 -8.88
C VAL A 216 -14.70 15.90 -10.15
N LEU A 217 -14.87 14.60 -10.35
CA LEU A 217 -15.57 14.03 -11.51
C LEU A 217 -16.81 13.27 -11.03
N SER A 218 -17.82 13.22 -11.91
CA SER A 218 -18.98 12.39 -11.66
C SER A 218 -18.62 10.90 -11.78
N TRP A 219 -19.30 10.07 -11.02
CA TRP A 219 -19.20 8.62 -11.07
C TRP A 219 -20.54 8.04 -11.58
N PRO A 220 -20.57 6.96 -12.37
CA PRO A 220 -19.44 6.22 -12.97
C PRO A 220 -18.95 6.79 -14.30
N MET A 221 -19.53 7.85 -14.78
CA MET A 221 -19.19 8.48 -16.04
C MET A 221 -18.67 9.89 -15.84
N ALA A 222 -17.44 10.14 -16.21
CA ALA A 222 -16.87 11.48 -16.19
C ALA A 222 -17.26 12.27 -17.44
N LYS A 223 -18.39 12.96 -17.39
CA LYS A 223 -18.94 13.79 -18.49
C LYS A 223 -19.07 13.06 -19.83
N GLY A 224 -19.31 11.75 -19.80
CA GLY A 224 -19.41 10.93 -21.01
C GLY A 224 -18.11 10.68 -21.77
N VAL A 225 -16.97 11.10 -21.23
CA VAL A 225 -15.68 10.96 -21.89
C VAL A 225 -15.07 9.58 -21.67
N TYR A 226 -15.21 9.02 -20.48
CA TYR A 226 -14.74 7.69 -20.15
C TYR A 226 -15.48 7.09 -18.96
N GLN A 227 -15.43 5.76 -18.86
CA GLN A 227 -16.00 5.02 -17.73
C GLN A 227 -14.91 4.70 -16.73
N THR A 228 -15.01 5.26 -15.55
CA THR A 228 -14.03 5.03 -14.49
C THR A 228 -14.11 3.62 -13.88
N ALA A 229 -15.24 2.94 -14.06
CA ALA A 229 -15.43 1.57 -13.58
C ALA A 229 -14.82 0.50 -14.49
N ARG A 230 -14.34 0.85 -15.67
CA ARG A 230 -13.78 -0.08 -16.65
C ARG A 230 -12.36 0.31 -17.02
N PRO A 231 -11.38 -0.07 -16.23
CA PRO A 231 -10.02 0.37 -16.46
C PRO A 231 -9.45 0.06 -17.83
N TYR A 232 -9.88 -1.02 -18.47
CA TYR A 232 -9.38 -1.39 -19.79
C TYR A 232 -10.03 -0.70 -20.96
N ASP A 233 -11.11 0.02 -20.75
CA ASP A 233 -11.73 0.78 -21.84
C ASP A 233 -10.85 1.94 -22.34
N TYR A 234 -9.66 1.98 -21.83
CA TYR A 234 -8.84 3.11 -22.01
C TYR A 234 -7.53 2.86 -22.50
N GLY A 235 -7.27 1.79 -22.64
CA GLY A 235 -6.02 1.24 -22.92
C GLY A 235 -5.38 1.73 -24.21
N ASP A 236 -4.76 2.85 -24.14
CA ASP A 236 -3.59 3.07 -24.98
C ASP A 236 -2.40 2.30 -24.42
N GLY A 237 -2.57 1.58 -23.32
CA GLY A 237 -1.57 0.72 -22.71
C GLY A 237 -0.41 1.44 -22.03
N THR A 238 -0.44 2.75 -21.95
CA THR A 238 0.69 3.55 -21.50
C THR A 238 0.70 3.83 -20.00
N ASP A 239 -0.46 3.76 -19.37
CA ASP A 239 -0.57 3.93 -17.93
C ASP A 239 -1.68 3.07 -17.36
N ILE A 240 -1.32 1.98 -16.75
CA ILE A 240 -2.24 0.99 -16.22
C ILE A 240 -2.40 1.15 -14.71
N HIS A 241 -2.44 2.35 -14.24
CA HIS A 241 -3.02 2.56 -12.95
C HIS A 241 -4.49 2.25 -13.02
N ILE A 242 -5.01 1.63 -12.00
CA ILE A 242 -6.41 1.25 -11.92
C ILE A 242 -7.35 2.44 -12.16
N PHE A 243 -6.86 3.62 -11.90
CA PHE A 243 -7.59 4.86 -12.06
C PHE A 243 -7.17 5.69 -13.25
N SER A 244 -6.16 5.29 -13.94
CA SER A 244 -5.75 5.89 -15.17
C SER A 244 -5.99 5.00 -16.35
N ALA A 245 -6.56 3.88 -16.04
CA ALA A 245 -7.04 3.04 -17.05
C ALA A 245 -7.84 3.88 -17.92
N VAL A 246 -7.75 4.41 -18.75
CA VAL A 246 -8.48 5.14 -19.48
C VAL A 246 -7.99 6.45 -19.77
N LYS A 247 -6.80 6.73 -19.84
CA LYS A 247 -6.39 8.11 -19.73
C LYS A 247 -7.08 8.78 -18.55
N VAL A 248 -7.42 7.97 -17.61
CA VAL A 248 -7.97 8.37 -16.35
C VAL A 248 -6.81 8.54 -15.43
N PRO A 249 -6.95 9.40 -14.50
CA PRO A 249 -5.96 9.67 -13.49
C PRO A 249 -5.42 8.44 -12.81
N SER A 250 -4.19 8.52 -12.42
CA SER A 250 -3.46 7.45 -11.77
C SER A 250 -3.99 7.07 -10.39
N SER A 251 -4.84 7.87 -9.80
CA SER A 251 -5.51 7.52 -8.56
C SER A 251 -6.80 8.30 -8.35
N PHE A 252 -7.79 7.65 -7.77
CA PHE A 252 -8.98 8.30 -7.25
C PHE A 252 -9.01 8.24 -5.74
N MET A 253 -9.53 9.28 -5.14
CA MET A 253 -10.10 9.17 -3.81
C MET A 253 -11.61 9.23 -3.96
N VAL A 254 -12.28 8.22 -3.48
CA VAL A 254 -13.72 8.25 -3.36
C VAL A 254 -14.05 9.09 -2.14
N SER A 255 -14.80 10.15 -2.32
CA SER A 255 -15.34 10.87 -1.20
C SER A 255 -16.86 10.76 -1.23
N LYS A 256 -17.41 10.20 -0.18
CA LYS A 256 -18.81 10.31 0.14
C LYS A 256 -18.95 11.57 0.98
N GLY A 257 -19.06 12.74 0.38
CA GLY A 257 -19.49 13.99 1.04
C GLY A 257 -19.09 14.27 2.48
N GLN A 258 -18.44 13.32 3.13
CA GLN A 258 -17.88 13.37 4.47
C GLN A 258 -16.85 12.29 4.71
N SER A 259 -15.96 12.63 5.55
CA SER A 259 -14.73 12.08 6.04
C SER A 259 -14.76 10.69 6.68
N ASP A 260 -15.66 9.83 6.39
CA ASP A 260 -15.81 8.59 7.16
C ASP A 260 -14.88 7.47 6.73
N GLY A 261 -13.89 7.77 5.91
CA GLY A 261 -12.71 6.93 5.79
C GLY A 261 -12.94 5.49 5.32
N ASP A 262 -14.10 5.16 4.84
CA ASP A 262 -14.39 3.86 4.30
C ASP A 262 -13.83 3.75 2.89
N PHE A 263 -12.60 3.32 2.82
CA PHE A 263 -12.03 2.80 1.59
C PHE A 263 -12.45 1.34 1.44
N VAL A 264 -13.18 1.06 0.44
CA VAL A 264 -13.49 -0.29 0.01
C VAL A 264 -12.52 -0.72 -1.07
#